data_fd9d8ca937cab6065e97ac75ef935b68
#
_entry.id   fd9d8ca937cab6065e97ac75ef935b68
#
_cell.length_a   1.000
_cell.length_b   1.000
_cell.length_c   1.000
_cell.angle_alpha   90.00
_cell.angle_beta   90.00
_cell.angle_gamma   90.00
#
_symmetry.space_group_name_H-M   'P 1'
#
loop_
_entity.id
_entity.type
_entity.pdbx_description
1 polymer ?
#
loop_
_entity_poly.entity_id
_entity_poly.type
_entity_poly.pdbx_seq_one_letter_code
_entity_poly.pdbx_strand_id
1 'polypeptide(L)'
;MSPTPSPITQQDVPQPRSISLHEAFLFWLKLGFISFGGPAGQISIMHQELVERRRWISERRFLHALNYCMLLPGPEAQQLATYIGWLMHRTWGGVIAGVLFVLPSLFILIALSWVYIAFGEVPVVAGLFYGIKPAVTAIVVQAAHRIGSRALKNGWLWGIAAASFVAIFVLNMPFPLIVLGAAVIGFFGGRLAPEKFRAGGHSAAKKSFGPAVIDDDTPTPEHARFSGWKLARLAIIGAILWTLPMAMLTALFGWEGTLTQMAWFFTKAALLTFGGAYAVLPYVYQGAVGHYAWLTPTQMIDGLALGETTPGPLIMVVAFVGFIGGYVLQVFGPDQAFVAGAVAATLVTWFTFLPSFLFILAGGPLVESTHNELKFTAPLTAITAAVVGVILNLACFFGYHVLWPKGFEGQLDWPSLLIAMVAGVALLRFKRGVIEVLIGCGLIGLVVHLMF
;
A
#
# COMPACT_ATOMS: atom_id res chain seq x y z
N MET A 1 30.11 13.72 -56.91
CA MET A 1 29.78 14.46 -55.71
C MET A 1 28.39 14.04 -55.26
N SER A 2 28.30 13.14 -54.30
CA SER A 2 27.02 12.73 -53.68
C SER A 2 26.58 13.78 -52.68
N PRO A 3 25.33 14.20 -52.62
CA PRO A 3 24.88 15.18 -51.64
C PRO A 3 24.94 14.57 -50.22
N THR A 4 25.62 15.27 -49.33
CA THR A 4 25.59 14.96 -47.87
C THR A 4 24.16 15.10 -47.38
N PRO A 5 23.64 14.10 -46.63
CA PRO A 5 22.31 14.22 -46.02
C PRO A 5 22.30 15.37 -45.00
N SER A 6 21.34 16.24 -45.16
CA SER A 6 21.09 17.35 -44.23
C SER A 6 20.90 16.81 -42.81
N PRO A 7 21.43 17.43 -41.75
CA PRO A 7 21.15 17.01 -40.39
C PRO A 7 19.65 17.13 -40.13
N ILE A 8 19.03 16.04 -39.68
CA ILE A 8 17.62 16.01 -39.22
C ILE A 8 17.53 17.07 -38.10
N THR A 9 16.89 18.18 -38.40
CA THR A 9 16.61 19.23 -37.43
C THR A 9 15.62 18.66 -36.38
N GLN A 10 15.84 18.96 -35.13
CA GLN A 10 14.95 18.54 -33.97
C GLN A 10 13.48 18.95 -34.13
N GLN A 11 13.09 19.60 -35.21
CA GLN A 11 11.74 20.06 -35.53
C GLN A 11 10.81 18.99 -36.13
N ASP A 12 11.34 17.85 -36.58
CA ASP A 12 10.54 16.78 -37.25
C ASP A 12 10.04 15.67 -36.35
N VAL A 13 10.27 15.75 -35.02
CA VAL A 13 9.68 14.76 -34.12
C VAL A 13 8.31 15.27 -33.69
N PRO A 14 7.21 14.56 -34.03
CA PRO A 14 5.87 14.99 -33.62
C PRO A 14 5.80 15.20 -32.11
N GLN A 15 5.53 16.42 -31.68
CA GLN A 15 5.34 16.73 -30.27
C GLN A 15 4.13 15.93 -29.75
N PRO A 16 4.24 15.28 -28.59
CA PRO A 16 3.14 14.52 -28.01
C PRO A 16 1.92 15.44 -27.79
N ARG A 17 0.76 14.97 -28.22
CA ARG A 17 -0.51 15.70 -28.10
C ARG A 17 -0.83 15.96 -26.62
N SER A 18 -1.32 17.15 -26.30
CA SER A 18 -1.86 17.45 -24.98
C SER A 18 -3.01 16.50 -24.61
N ILE A 19 -3.00 15.96 -23.42
CA ILE A 19 -3.97 14.97 -22.95
C ILE A 19 -5.14 15.69 -22.32
N SER A 20 -6.36 15.35 -22.75
CA SER A 20 -7.56 15.92 -22.13
C SER A 20 -7.83 15.31 -20.74
N LEU A 21 -8.51 16.05 -19.86
CA LEU A 21 -8.92 15.55 -18.55
C LEU A 21 -9.83 14.31 -18.66
N HIS A 22 -10.66 14.25 -19.69
CA HIS A 22 -11.54 13.11 -19.96
C HIS A 22 -10.74 11.84 -20.31
N GLU A 23 -9.73 11.97 -21.18
CA GLU A 23 -8.84 10.86 -21.52
C GLU A 23 -8.07 10.37 -20.30
N ALA A 24 -7.57 11.29 -19.49
CA ALA A 24 -6.90 10.96 -18.23
C ALA A 24 -7.87 10.27 -17.25
N PHE A 25 -9.12 10.74 -17.12
CA PHE A 25 -10.14 10.11 -16.27
C PHE A 25 -10.39 8.65 -16.67
N LEU A 26 -10.62 8.37 -17.95
CA LEU A 26 -10.84 7.00 -18.45
C LEU A 26 -9.61 6.10 -18.22
N PHE A 27 -8.42 6.66 -18.36
CA PHE A 27 -7.19 5.94 -18.08
C PHE A 27 -7.07 5.58 -16.61
N TRP A 28 -7.24 6.55 -15.68
CA TRP A 28 -7.14 6.31 -14.24
C TRP A 28 -8.23 5.36 -13.73
N LEU A 29 -9.44 5.45 -14.29
CA LEU A 29 -10.52 4.51 -13.98
C LEU A 29 -10.14 3.08 -14.40
N LYS A 30 -9.67 2.90 -15.64
CA LYS A 30 -9.18 1.61 -16.12
C LYS A 30 -8.05 1.08 -15.25
N LEU A 31 -7.10 1.94 -14.90
CA LEU A 31 -5.96 1.57 -14.05
C LEU A 31 -6.43 1.06 -12.68
N GLY A 32 -7.43 1.69 -12.07
CA GLY A 32 -7.99 1.26 -10.79
C GLY A 32 -8.52 -0.17 -10.81
N PHE A 33 -9.09 -0.62 -11.95
CA PHE A 33 -9.59 -1.99 -12.11
C PHE A 33 -8.54 -3.03 -12.50
N ILE A 34 -7.41 -2.63 -13.10
CA ILE A 34 -6.38 -3.57 -13.56
C ILE A 34 -5.11 -3.58 -12.70
N SER A 35 -5.06 -2.78 -11.64
CA SER A 35 -3.88 -2.62 -10.77
C SER A 35 -3.79 -3.75 -9.75
N PHE A 36 -3.28 -4.89 -10.15
CA PHE A 36 -3.02 -6.06 -9.30
C PHE A 36 -1.53 -6.22 -8.97
N GLY A 37 -1.22 -7.10 -8.03
CA GLY A 37 0.15 -7.54 -7.73
C GLY A 37 0.92 -6.66 -6.76
N GLY A 38 0.22 -5.91 -5.92
CA GLY A 38 0.79 -5.04 -4.90
C GLY A 38 1.56 -3.84 -5.49
N PRO A 39 2.28 -3.05 -4.66
CA PRO A 39 2.88 -1.78 -5.10
C PRO A 39 3.82 -1.93 -6.30
N ALA A 40 4.66 -2.97 -6.32
CA ALA A 40 5.61 -3.18 -7.40
C ALA A 40 4.93 -3.50 -8.74
N GLY A 41 3.87 -4.32 -8.73
CA GLY A 41 3.08 -4.63 -9.93
C GLY A 41 2.37 -3.39 -10.46
N GLN A 42 1.73 -2.63 -9.57
CA GLN A 42 1.00 -1.40 -9.89
C GLN A 42 1.91 -0.33 -10.49
N ILE A 43 3.09 -0.10 -9.87
CA ILE A 43 4.09 0.84 -10.39
C ILE A 43 4.60 0.37 -11.76
N SER A 44 4.81 -0.94 -11.95
CA SER A 44 5.23 -1.49 -13.25
C SER A 44 4.18 -1.28 -14.33
N ILE A 45 2.89 -1.46 -14.03
CA ILE A 45 1.78 -1.19 -14.96
C ILE A 45 1.75 0.31 -15.31
N MET A 46 1.87 1.19 -14.31
CA MET A 46 1.92 2.64 -14.55
C MET A 46 3.12 3.02 -15.41
N HIS A 47 4.31 2.47 -15.14
CA HIS A 47 5.51 2.70 -15.94
C HIS A 47 5.28 2.29 -17.41
N GLN A 48 4.82 1.06 -17.62
CA GLN A 48 4.58 0.54 -18.97
C GLN A 48 3.55 1.38 -19.74
N GLU A 49 2.46 1.79 -19.10
CA GLU A 49 1.41 2.55 -19.76
C GLU A 49 1.78 4.04 -19.95
N LEU A 50 2.34 4.69 -18.93
CA LEU A 50 2.57 6.14 -18.94
C LEU A 50 3.89 6.53 -19.60
N VAL A 51 4.94 5.71 -19.43
CA VAL A 51 6.29 6.00 -19.96
C VAL A 51 6.52 5.33 -21.32
N GLU A 52 6.28 4.02 -21.40
CA GLU A 52 6.65 3.26 -22.59
C GLU A 52 5.61 3.39 -23.72
N ARG A 53 4.32 3.22 -23.42
CA ARG A 53 3.26 3.18 -24.45
C ARG A 53 2.70 4.54 -24.80
N ARG A 54 2.22 5.28 -23.78
CA ARG A 54 1.51 6.56 -23.99
C ARG A 54 2.45 7.76 -24.01
N ARG A 55 3.63 7.62 -23.42
CA ARG A 55 4.62 8.70 -23.30
C ARG A 55 4.05 9.98 -22.69
N TRP A 56 3.25 9.81 -21.64
CA TRP A 56 2.69 10.93 -20.90
C TRP A 56 3.72 11.62 -20.03
N ILE A 57 4.69 10.84 -19.53
CA ILE A 57 5.78 11.33 -18.69
C ILE A 57 7.09 10.64 -19.10
N SER A 58 8.22 11.36 -19.04
CA SER A 58 9.54 10.79 -19.31
C SER A 58 9.96 9.80 -18.22
N GLU A 59 10.85 8.87 -18.56
CA GLU A 59 11.42 7.89 -17.62
C GLU A 59 12.03 8.58 -16.40
N ARG A 60 12.83 9.63 -16.62
CA ARG A 60 13.50 10.36 -15.56
C ARG A 60 12.52 11.04 -14.60
N ARG A 61 11.49 11.69 -15.12
CA ARG A 61 10.46 12.35 -14.32
C ARG A 61 9.60 11.33 -13.56
N PHE A 62 9.29 10.20 -14.18
CA PHE A 62 8.58 9.10 -13.52
C PHE A 62 9.37 8.56 -12.34
N LEU A 63 10.67 8.25 -12.51
CA LEU A 63 11.53 7.77 -11.44
C LEU A 63 11.75 8.82 -10.34
N HIS A 64 11.82 10.09 -10.70
CA HIS A 64 11.89 11.19 -9.73
C HIS A 64 10.61 11.24 -8.87
N ALA A 65 9.43 11.19 -9.49
CA ALA A 65 8.15 11.12 -8.80
C ALA A 65 8.05 9.89 -7.89
N LEU A 66 8.46 8.72 -8.38
CA LEU A 66 8.49 7.48 -7.62
C LEU A 66 9.40 7.58 -6.39
N ASN A 67 10.62 8.07 -6.56
CA ASN A 67 11.56 8.26 -5.44
C ASN A 67 10.97 9.17 -4.36
N TYR A 68 10.25 10.22 -4.75
CA TYR A 68 9.56 11.08 -3.81
C TYR A 68 8.43 10.34 -3.06
N CYS A 69 7.57 9.63 -3.77
CA CYS A 69 6.49 8.86 -3.16
C CYS A 69 7.01 7.81 -2.17
N MET A 70 8.17 7.19 -2.45
CA MET A 70 8.80 6.22 -1.55
C MET A 70 9.34 6.83 -0.24
N LEU A 71 9.51 8.15 -0.16
CA LEU A 71 9.95 8.86 1.05
C LEU A 71 8.79 9.25 1.96
N LEU A 72 7.59 9.32 1.42
CA LEU A 72 6.39 9.74 2.15
C LEU A 72 5.72 8.55 2.86
N PRO A 73 5.07 8.79 4.00
CA PRO A 73 4.18 7.78 4.55
C PRO A 73 2.94 7.64 3.67
N GLY A 74 2.53 6.40 3.41
CA GLY A 74 1.34 6.09 2.64
C GLY A 74 1.55 5.09 1.50
N PRO A 75 0.51 4.79 0.72
CA PRO A 75 0.54 3.84 -0.40
C PRO A 75 1.26 4.44 -1.62
N GLU A 76 2.49 4.02 -1.88
CA GLU A 76 3.39 4.57 -2.92
C GLU A 76 2.75 4.63 -4.32
N ALA A 77 2.05 3.58 -4.73
CA ALA A 77 1.42 3.52 -6.05
C ALA A 77 0.26 4.52 -6.20
N GLN A 78 -0.57 4.69 -5.16
CA GLN A 78 -1.64 5.69 -5.14
C GLN A 78 -1.05 7.11 -5.11
N GLN A 79 0.00 7.33 -4.33
CA GLN A 79 0.72 8.60 -4.29
C GLN A 79 1.31 8.95 -5.64
N LEU A 80 1.92 7.99 -6.34
CA LEU A 80 2.47 8.17 -7.68
C LEU A 80 1.37 8.52 -8.70
N ALA A 81 0.22 7.82 -8.66
CA ALA A 81 -0.93 8.17 -9.50
C ALA A 81 -1.42 9.60 -9.24
N THR A 82 -1.56 9.97 -7.96
CA THR A 82 -1.93 11.33 -7.53
C THR A 82 -0.93 12.37 -8.02
N TYR A 83 0.37 12.10 -7.88
CA TYR A 83 1.43 13.02 -8.29
C TYR A 83 1.43 13.26 -9.81
N ILE A 84 1.38 12.19 -10.60
CA ILE A 84 1.37 12.31 -12.07
C ILE A 84 0.07 12.99 -12.53
N GLY A 85 -1.09 12.61 -11.98
CA GLY A 85 -2.35 13.28 -12.26
C GLY A 85 -2.34 14.77 -11.92
N TRP A 86 -1.74 15.15 -10.79
CA TRP A 86 -1.54 16.54 -10.38
C TRP A 86 -0.60 17.30 -11.32
N LEU A 87 0.49 16.69 -11.72
CA LEU A 87 1.45 17.31 -12.62
C LEU A 87 0.83 17.60 -13.99
N MET A 88 -0.07 16.71 -14.47
CA MET A 88 -0.76 16.84 -15.75
C MET A 88 -1.95 17.82 -15.71
N HIS A 89 -2.79 17.74 -14.70
CA HIS A 89 -4.10 18.43 -14.66
C HIS A 89 -4.34 19.15 -13.31
N ARG A 90 -3.29 19.70 -12.69
CA ARG A 90 -3.38 20.44 -11.43
C ARG A 90 -4.00 19.61 -10.29
N THR A 91 -4.51 20.27 -9.25
CA THR A 91 -5.09 19.62 -8.07
C THR A 91 -6.21 18.62 -8.42
N TRP A 92 -7.11 18.97 -9.33
CA TRP A 92 -8.20 18.08 -9.73
C TRP A 92 -7.71 16.83 -10.45
N GLY A 93 -6.68 16.94 -11.29
CA GLY A 93 -6.08 15.77 -11.91
C GLY A 93 -5.48 14.81 -10.89
N GLY A 94 -4.81 15.33 -9.85
CA GLY A 94 -4.29 14.52 -8.77
C GLY A 94 -5.38 13.84 -7.94
N VAL A 95 -6.43 14.60 -7.58
CA VAL A 95 -7.56 14.05 -6.82
C VAL A 95 -8.28 12.96 -7.62
N ILE A 96 -8.59 13.20 -8.89
CA ILE A 96 -9.24 12.23 -9.78
C ILE A 96 -8.40 10.97 -9.91
N ALA A 97 -7.10 11.11 -10.19
CA ALA A 97 -6.21 9.97 -10.37
C ALA A 97 -6.12 9.10 -9.09
N GLY A 98 -5.90 9.74 -7.94
CA GLY A 98 -5.78 9.02 -6.67
C GLY A 98 -7.10 8.41 -6.21
N VAL A 99 -8.23 9.08 -6.38
CA VAL A 99 -9.56 8.55 -6.03
C VAL A 99 -9.94 7.38 -6.91
N LEU A 100 -9.78 7.49 -8.24
CA LEU A 100 -10.11 6.42 -9.17
C LEU A 100 -9.18 5.20 -9.02
N PHE A 101 -7.98 5.38 -8.47
CA PHE A 101 -7.09 4.29 -8.14
C PHE A 101 -7.54 3.47 -6.92
N VAL A 102 -8.30 4.09 -5.98
CA VAL A 102 -8.77 3.49 -4.72
C VAL A 102 -10.22 3.02 -4.81
N LEU A 103 -11.07 3.79 -5.48
CA LEU A 103 -12.52 3.63 -5.44
C LEU A 103 -13.03 2.25 -5.93
N PRO A 104 -12.50 1.66 -7.03
CA PRO A 104 -12.90 0.31 -7.43
C PRO A 104 -12.67 -0.72 -6.34
N SER A 105 -11.50 -0.66 -5.68
CA SER A 105 -11.14 -1.56 -4.58
C SER A 105 -12.09 -1.41 -3.39
N LEU A 106 -12.49 -0.20 -3.05
CA LEU A 106 -13.43 0.05 -1.95
C LEU A 106 -14.77 -0.66 -2.20
N PHE A 107 -15.35 -0.48 -3.37
CA PHE A 107 -16.64 -1.10 -3.70
C PHE A 107 -16.54 -2.63 -3.77
N ILE A 108 -15.47 -3.15 -4.39
CA ILE A 108 -15.25 -4.59 -4.48
C ILE A 108 -15.06 -5.18 -3.07
N LEU A 109 -14.27 -4.55 -2.20
CA LEU A 109 -14.05 -5.05 -0.84
C LEU A 109 -15.30 -4.94 0.02
N ILE A 110 -16.13 -3.91 -0.10
CA ILE A 110 -17.43 -3.85 0.58
C ILE A 110 -18.30 -5.04 0.16
N ALA A 111 -18.39 -5.30 -1.15
CA ALA A 111 -19.18 -6.42 -1.68
C ALA A 111 -18.62 -7.78 -1.22
N LEU A 112 -17.29 -7.99 -1.33
CA LEU A 112 -16.64 -9.23 -0.91
C LEU A 112 -16.72 -9.44 0.60
N SER A 113 -16.62 -8.38 1.41
CA SER A 113 -16.76 -8.46 2.86
C SER A 113 -18.16 -8.86 3.26
N TRP A 114 -19.17 -8.34 2.55
CA TRP A 114 -20.54 -8.75 2.75
C TRP A 114 -20.77 -10.22 2.36
N VAL A 115 -20.26 -10.64 1.20
CA VAL A 115 -20.34 -12.06 0.77
C VAL A 115 -19.61 -12.95 1.78
N TYR A 116 -18.47 -12.53 2.30
CA TYR A 116 -17.72 -13.25 3.31
C TYR A 116 -18.53 -13.49 4.59
N ILE A 117 -19.23 -12.47 5.10
CA ILE A 117 -20.07 -12.63 6.31
C ILE A 117 -21.34 -13.43 6.01
N ALA A 118 -22.01 -13.14 4.89
CA ALA A 118 -23.31 -13.74 4.57
C ALA A 118 -23.20 -15.21 4.17
N PHE A 119 -22.10 -15.63 3.55
CA PHE A 119 -21.92 -16.95 2.94
C PHE A 119 -20.65 -17.68 3.41
N GLY A 120 -19.92 -17.13 4.40
CA GLY A 120 -18.64 -17.69 4.86
C GLY A 120 -18.76 -19.12 5.42
N GLU A 121 -19.92 -19.51 5.95
CA GLU A 121 -20.19 -20.84 6.47
C GLU A 121 -20.66 -21.83 5.38
N VAL A 122 -20.93 -21.37 4.15
CA VAL A 122 -21.28 -22.26 3.05
C VAL A 122 -20.06 -23.15 2.73
N PRO A 123 -20.20 -24.48 2.65
CA PRO A 123 -19.07 -25.42 2.51
C PRO A 123 -18.12 -25.08 1.38
N VAL A 124 -18.63 -24.58 0.24
CA VAL A 124 -17.81 -24.17 -0.89
C VAL A 124 -16.94 -22.94 -0.54
N VAL A 125 -17.52 -21.94 0.12
CA VAL A 125 -16.82 -20.71 0.52
C VAL A 125 -15.81 -21.03 1.63
N ALA A 126 -16.22 -21.79 2.64
CA ALA A 126 -15.35 -22.23 3.73
C ALA A 126 -14.14 -23.03 3.20
N GLY A 127 -14.36 -23.94 2.25
CA GLY A 127 -13.31 -24.73 1.62
C GLY A 127 -12.34 -23.89 0.80
N LEU A 128 -12.82 -22.88 0.05
CA LEU A 128 -11.95 -21.94 -0.65
C LEU A 128 -11.06 -21.17 0.34
N PHE A 129 -11.64 -20.61 1.42
CA PHE A 129 -10.85 -19.89 2.43
C PHE A 129 -9.92 -20.81 3.20
N TYR A 130 -10.26 -22.09 3.40
CA TYR A 130 -9.38 -23.07 4.01
C TYR A 130 -8.05 -23.19 3.24
N GLY A 131 -8.09 -23.24 1.90
CA GLY A 131 -6.88 -23.29 1.07
C GLY A 131 -6.17 -21.96 0.90
N ILE A 132 -6.91 -20.85 0.96
CA ILE A 132 -6.36 -19.49 0.79
C ILE A 132 -5.53 -19.06 2.01
N LYS A 133 -5.93 -19.39 3.23
CA LYS A 133 -5.22 -19.00 4.47
C LYS A 133 -3.74 -19.40 4.51
N PRO A 134 -3.37 -20.68 4.24
CA PRO A 134 -1.96 -21.07 4.18
C PRO A 134 -1.19 -20.38 3.04
N ALA A 135 -1.86 -20.11 1.90
CA ALA A 135 -1.25 -19.36 0.81
C ALA A 135 -0.92 -17.90 1.22
N VAL A 136 -1.81 -17.24 1.98
CA VAL A 136 -1.57 -15.89 2.52
C VAL A 136 -0.36 -15.88 3.45
N THR A 137 -0.20 -16.88 4.29
CA THR A 137 0.99 -17.01 5.14
C THR A 137 2.27 -17.05 4.28
N ALA A 138 2.28 -17.84 3.20
CA ALA A 138 3.40 -17.90 2.26
C ALA A 138 3.63 -16.57 1.53
N ILE A 139 2.57 -15.83 1.20
CA ILE A 139 2.66 -14.50 0.58
C ILE A 139 3.32 -13.49 1.53
N VAL A 140 2.97 -13.50 2.82
CA VAL A 140 3.60 -12.62 3.82
C VAL A 140 5.07 -12.95 4.01
N VAL A 141 5.45 -14.25 4.02
CA VAL A 141 6.87 -14.69 4.02
C VAL A 141 7.58 -14.19 2.76
N GLN A 142 6.96 -14.31 1.59
CA GLN A 142 7.51 -13.79 0.33
C GLN A 142 7.69 -12.26 0.40
N ALA A 143 6.74 -11.54 0.98
CA ALA A 143 6.84 -10.08 1.15
C ALA A 143 8.03 -9.72 2.05
N ALA A 144 8.19 -10.39 3.20
CA ALA A 144 9.35 -10.23 4.08
C ALA A 144 10.67 -10.49 3.34
N HIS A 145 10.74 -11.58 2.58
CA HIS A 145 11.92 -11.91 1.75
C HIS A 145 12.20 -10.84 0.69
N ARG A 146 11.18 -10.42 -0.06
CA ARG A 146 11.30 -9.41 -1.13
C ARG A 146 11.75 -8.05 -0.61
N ILE A 147 11.19 -7.60 0.51
CA ILE A 147 11.57 -6.34 1.14
C ILE A 147 12.95 -6.48 1.78
N GLY A 148 13.21 -7.58 2.50
CA GLY A 148 14.47 -7.85 3.16
C GLY A 148 15.65 -7.93 2.20
N SER A 149 15.51 -8.60 1.05
CA SER A 149 16.56 -8.70 0.04
C SER A 149 16.97 -7.35 -0.57
N ARG A 150 16.07 -6.36 -0.54
CA ARG A 150 16.35 -5.00 -1.00
C ARG A 150 16.85 -4.08 0.11
N ALA A 151 16.32 -4.22 1.31
CA ALA A 151 16.59 -3.35 2.45
C ALA A 151 17.83 -3.77 3.24
N LEU A 152 18.03 -5.07 3.50
CA LEU A 152 19.06 -5.58 4.42
C LEU A 152 20.41 -5.80 3.73
N LYS A 153 21.11 -4.70 3.40
CA LYS A 153 22.36 -4.73 2.63
C LYS A 153 23.62 -4.94 3.46
N ASN A 154 23.56 -4.79 4.76
CA ASN A 154 24.70 -4.92 5.67
C ASN A 154 24.28 -5.41 7.05
N GLY A 155 25.26 -5.81 7.88
CA GLY A 155 25.01 -6.38 9.22
C GLY A 155 24.28 -5.44 10.18
N TRP A 156 24.42 -4.11 10.04
CA TRP A 156 23.69 -3.14 10.87
C TRP A 156 22.19 -3.19 10.60
N LEU A 157 21.79 -3.24 9.33
CA LEU A 157 20.40 -3.32 8.94
C LEU A 157 19.78 -4.68 9.31
N TRP A 158 20.57 -5.78 9.21
CA TRP A 158 20.17 -7.08 9.76
C TRP A 158 19.97 -7.04 11.28
N GLY A 159 20.88 -6.36 12.00
CA GLY A 159 20.75 -6.16 13.45
C GLY A 159 19.47 -5.39 13.82
N ILE A 160 19.13 -4.33 13.08
CA ILE A 160 17.88 -3.57 13.29
C ILE A 160 16.66 -4.47 13.02
N ALA A 161 16.65 -5.25 11.95
CA ALA A 161 15.55 -6.16 11.63
C ALA A 161 15.36 -7.23 12.72
N ALA A 162 16.45 -7.85 13.18
CA ALA A 162 16.43 -8.85 14.25
C ALA A 162 15.97 -8.24 15.59
N ALA A 163 16.49 -7.05 15.96
CA ALA A 163 16.07 -6.35 17.16
C ALA A 163 14.57 -5.99 17.12
N SER A 164 14.07 -5.55 15.98
CA SER A 164 12.66 -5.22 15.79
C SER A 164 11.76 -6.47 15.86
N PHE A 165 12.21 -7.60 15.30
CA PHE A 165 11.52 -8.88 15.44
C PHE A 165 11.43 -9.30 16.92
N VAL A 166 12.54 -9.25 17.67
CA VAL A 166 12.56 -9.58 19.10
C VAL A 166 11.69 -8.61 19.90
N ALA A 167 11.77 -7.32 19.60
CA ALA A 167 10.98 -6.29 20.29
C ALA A 167 9.47 -6.54 20.17
N ILE A 168 8.99 -6.91 18.98
CA ILE A 168 7.56 -7.16 18.78
C ILE A 168 7.14 -8.56 19.25
N PHE A 169 7.95 -9.59 18.97
CA PHE A 169 7.61 -10.99 19.22
C PHE A 169 7.75 -11.37 20.71
N VAL A 170 8.83 -10.92 21.36
CA VAL A 170 9.14 -11.30 22.74
C VAL A 170 8.64 -10.25 23.74
N LEU A 171 8.87 -8.96 23.44
CA LEU A 171 8.54 -7.86 24.36
C LEU A 171 7.16 -7.26 24.13
N ASN A 172 6.40 -7.72 23.11
CA ASN A 172 5.09 -7.18 22.72
C ASN A 172 5.10 -5.64 22.55
N MET A 173 6.24 -5.09 22.09
CA MET A 173 6.40 -3.65 21.97
C MET A 173 5.44 -3.08 20.93
N PRO A 174 4.77 -1.94 21.19
CA PRO A 174 3.91 -1.29 20.22
C PRO A 174 4.67 -0.90 18.96
N PHE A 175 4.10 -1.20 17.77
CA PHE A 175 4.72 -0.92 16.48
C PHE A 175 5.21 0.53 16.31
N PRO A 176 4.48 1.59 16.74
CA PRO A 176 4.96 2.96 16.63
C PRO A 176 6.30 3.22 17.34
N LEU A 177 6.54 2.55 18.46
CA LEU A 177 7.81 2.69 19.20
C LEU A 177 8.97 2.02 18.44
N ILE A 178 8.71 0.91 17.76
CA ILE A 178 9.71 0.23 16.92
C ILE A 178 10.11 1.15 15.75
N VAL A 179 9.12 1.74 15.08
CA VAL A 179 9.35 2.68 13.96
C VAL A 179 10.12 3.92 14.44
N LEU A 180 9.72 4.50 15.57
CA LEU A 180 10.40 5.66 16.14
C LEU A 180 11.84 5.31 16.53
N GLY A 181 12.05 4.19 17.21
CA GLY A 181 13.38 3.70 17.58
C GLY A 181 14.28 3.50 16.36
N ALA A 182 13.74 2.87 15.31
CA ALA A 182 14.46 2.69 14.04
C ALA A 182 14.79 4.03 13.37
N ALA A 183 13.86 5.00 13.39
CA ALA A 183 14.11 6.34 12.87
C ALA A 183 15.25 7.04 13.59
N VAL A 184 15.28 6.96 14.94
CA VAL A 184 16.35 7.52 15.79
C VAL A 184 17.69 6.84 15.50
N ILE A 185 17.71 5.50 15.44
CA ILE A 185 18.92 4.74 15.09
C ILE A 185 19.42 5.13 13.70
N GLY A 186 18.52 5.24 12.71
CA GLY A 186 18.85 5.66 11.36
C GLY A 186 19.38 7.10 11.30
N PHE A 187 18.82 8.02 12.09
CA PHE A 187 19.28 9.40 12.16
C PHE A 187 20.71 9.53 12.69
N PHE A 188 21.01 8.86 13.80
CA PHE A 188 22.37 8.85 14.36
C PHE A 188 23.32 8.00 13.52
N GLY A 189 22.86 6.83 13.05
CA GLY A 189 23.65 5.96 12.17
C GLY A 189 24.03 6.64 10.85
N GLY A 190 23.13 7.44 10.27
CA GLY A 190 23.41 8.23 9.08
C GLY A 190 24.46 9.32 9.28
N ARG A 191 24.66 9.80 10.52
CA ARG A 191 25.72 10.75 10.88
C ARG A 191 27.03 10.06 11.19
N LEU A 192 27.01 8.94 11.91
CA LEU A 192 28.21 8.23 12.38
C LEU A 192 28.78 7.28 11.33
N ALA A 193 27.93 6.66 10.50
CA ALA A 193 28.30 5.69 9.48
C ALA A 193 27.44 5.86 8.22
N PRO A 194 27.51 7.00 7.50
CA PRO A 194 26.62 7.33 6.38
C PRO A 194 26.62 6.29 5.27
N GLU A 195 27.74 5.60 5.04
CA GLU A 195 27.85 4.58 3.99
C GLU A 195 26.95 3.35 4.25
N LYS A 196 26.66 3.04 5.53
CA LYS A 196 25.86 1.89 5.93
C LYS A 196 24.36 2.14 5.89
N PHE A 197 23.94 3.41 5.88
CA PHE A 197 22.55 3.85 5.88
C PHE A 197 22.14 4.54 4.57
N ARG A 198 22.97 4.45 3.51
CA ARG A 198 22.58 4.97 2.19
C ARG A 198 21.49 4.11 1.58
N ALA A 199 20.36 4.73 1.23
CA ALA A 199 19.33 4.10 0.41
C ALA A 199 19.95 3.74 -0.95
N GLY A 200 19.67 2.55 -1.45
CA GLY A 200 19.99 2.20 -2.82
C GLY A 200 19.05 2.96 -3.75
N GLY A 201 19.44 4.16 -4.16
CA GLY A 201 18.72 4.91 -5.17
C GLY A 201 18.56 4.09 -6.44
N HIS A 202 17.39 4.17 -7.08
CA HIS A 202 17.23 3.67 -8.43
C HIS A 202 18.16 4.49 -9.30
N SER A 203 19.13 3.84 -9.93
CA SER A 203 20.12 4.48 -10.80
C SER A 203 19.40 5.26 -11.88
N ALA A 204 19.91 6.47 -12.15
CA ALA A 204 19.39 7.32 -13.20
C ALA A 204 19.16 6.53 -14.49
N ALA A 205 17.97 6.65 -15.05
CA ALA A 205 17.55 5.93 -16.23
C ALA A 205 18.49 6.21 -17.41
N LYS A 206 19.03 5.14 -17.98
CA LYS A 206 19.79 5.17 -19.24
C LYS A 206 18.89 4.94 -20.46
N LYS A 207 17.59 4.69 -20.28
CA LYS A 207 16.66 4.42 -21.39
C LYS A 207 15.80 5.65 -21.68
N SER A 208 15.84 6.11 -22.91
CA SER A 208 14.88 7.05 -23.47
C SER A 208 13.90 6.30 -24.34
N PHE A 209 12.60 6.52 -24.11
CA PHE A 209 11.53 5.95 -24.93
C PHE A 209 11.02 6.92 -26.01
N GLY A 210 11.70 8.08 -26.18
CA GLY A 210 11.34 9.16 -27.08
C GLY A 210 10.59 10.29 -26.36
N PRO A 211 10.18 11.35 -27.11
CA PRO A 211 9.59 12.55 -26.51
C PRO A 211 8.29 12.24 -25.75
N ALA A 212 8.12 12.87 -24.59
CA ALA A 212 6.96 12.72 -23.72
C ALA A 212 6.20 14.06 -23.59
N VAL A 213 4.91 14.00 -23.18
CA VAL A 213 4.10 15.21 -22.90
C VAL A 213 4.73 16.05 -21.77
N ILE A 214 5.17 15.34 -20.71
CA ILE A 214 5.96 15.91 -19.61
C ILE A 214 7.37 15.32 -19.74
N ASP A 215 8.22 16.01 -20.49
CA ASP A 215 9.59 15.58 -20.77
C ASP A 215 10.59 16.20 -19.77
N ASP A 216 11.84 15.76 -19.84
CA ASP A 216 12.93 16.22 -18.99
C ASP A 216 13.13 17.73 -19.09
N ASP A 217 13.02 18.27 -20.31
CA ASP A 217 13.19 19.70 -20.61
C ASP A 217 11.88 20.50 -20.50
N THR A 218 10.75 19.85 -20.19
CA THR A 218 9.48 20.56 -20.02
C THR A 218 9.57 21.47 -18.79
N PRO A 219 9.33 22.78 -18.91
CA PRO A 219 9.37 23.69 -17.77
C PRO A 219 8.35 23.29 -16.72
N THR A 220 8.75 23.42 -15.45
CA THR A 220 7.82 23.16 -14.34
C THR A 220 6.54 23.98 -14.48
N PRO A 221 5.36 23.34 -14.56
CA PRO A 221 4.09 24.05 -14.71
C PRO A 221 3.88 25.09 -13.61
N GLU A 222 3.20 26.20 -13.91
CA GLU A 222 2.97 27.29 -12.93
C GLU A 222 2.27 26.80 -11.64
N HIS A 223 1.38 25.82 -11.76
CA HIS A 223 0.70 25.26 -10.60
C HIS A 223 1.63 24.43 -9.71
N ALA A 224 2.69 23.90 -10.27
CA ALA A 224 3.72 23.09 -9.59
C ALA A 224 4.84 23.92 -8.99
N ARG A 225 4.83 25.25 -9.18
CA ARG A 225 5.78 26.15 -8.51
C ARG A 225 5.38 26.32 -7.05
N PHE A 226 6.36 26.29 -6.17
CA PHE A 226 6.16 26.48 -4.74
C PHE A 226 5.57 27.86 -4.43
N SER A 227 4.58 27.89 -3.54
CA SER A 227 3.98 29.11 -3.02
C SER A 227 3.47 28.89 -1.60
N GLY A 228 3.95 29.69 -0.64
CA GLY A 228 3.55 29.59 0.76
C GLY A 228 2.03 29.74 0.96
N TRP A 229 1.36 30.61 0.17
CA TRP A 229 -0.07 30.76 0.23
C TRP A 229 -0.84 29.53 -0.25
N LYS A 230 -0.37 28.87 -1.33
CA LYS A 230 -0.96 27.60 -1.81
C LYS A 230 -0.82 26.51 -0.76
N LEU A 231 0.35 26.43 -0.12
CA LEU A 231 0.61 25.48 0.96
C LEU A 231 -0.29 25.73 2.17
N ALA A 232 -0.41 26.99 2.64
CA ALA A 232 -1.27 27.35 3.75
C ALA A 232 -2.76 27.02 3.47
N ARG A 233 -3.25 27.38 2.25
CA ARG A 233 -4.61 27.03 1.82
C ARG A 233 -4.83 25.52 1.81
N LEU A 234 -3.89 24.74 1.31
CA LEU A 234 -3.99 23.28 1.29
C LEU A 234 -3.96 22.69 2.70
N ALA A 235 -3.13 23.22 3.59
CA ALA A 235 -3.08 22.80 4.99
C ALA A 235 -4.43 23.08 5.70
N ILE A 236 -5.03 24.23 5.46
CA ILE A 236 -6.37 24.59 6.02
C ILE A 236 -7.43 23.64 5.46
N ILE A 237 -7.47 23.41 4.14
CA ILE A 237 -8.41 22.47 3.52
C ILE A 237 -8.22 21.07 4.11
N GLY A 238 -6.98 20.60 4.20
CA GLY A 238 -6.67 19.29 4.79
C GLY A 238 -7.08 19.18 6.24
N ALA A 239 -6.83 20.21 7.04
CA ALA A 239 -7.27 20.27 8.42
C ALA A 239 -8.81 20.21 8.51
N ILE A 240 -9.54 20.92 7.67
CA ILE A 240 -11.03 20.87 7.63
C ILE A 240 -11.50 19.46 7.23
N LEU A 241 -10.93 18.88 6.18
CA LEU A 241 -11.30 17.55 5.67
C LEU A 241 -11.01 16.43 6.68
N TRP A 242 -10.10 16.64 7.62
CA TRP A 242 -9.82 15.73 8.71
C TRP A 242 -10.64 16.06 9.97
N THR A 243 -10.64 17.34 10.43
CA THR A 243 -11.25 17.72 11.71
C THR A 243 -12.76 17.71 11.66
N LEU A 244 -13.39 18.10 10.53
CA LEU A 244 -14.84 18.15 10.43
C LEU A 244 -15.49 16.75 10.55
N PRO A 245 -15.07 15.73 9.78
CA PRO A 245 -15.59 14.37 9.98
C PRO A 245 -15.26 13.83 11.37
N MET A 246 -14.05 14.08 11.91
CA MET A 246 -13.65 13.62 13.24
C MET A 246 -14.51 14.24 14.34
N ALA A 247 -14.78 15.56 14.25
CA ALA A 247 -15.65 16.26 15.18
C ALA A 247 -17.10 15.76 15.11
N MET A 248 -17.61 15.52 13.88
CA MET A 248 -18.93 14.95 13.68
C MET A 248 -19.06 13.55 14.31
N LEU A 249 -18.07 12.67 14.10
CA LEU A 249 -18.06 11.34 14.71
C LEU A 249 -18.01 11.41 16.24
N THR A 250 -17.16 12.29 16.78
CA THR A 250 -17.05 12.48 18.23
C THR A 250 -18.34 13.04 18.84
N ALA A 251 -19.02 13.94 18.13
CA ALA A 251 -20.29 14.51 18.58
C ALA A 251 -21.45 13.50 18.55
N LEU A 252 -21.47 12.60 17.54
CA LEU A 252 -22.57 11.64 17.34
C LEU A 252 -22.36 10.34 18.15
N PHE A 253 -21.12 9.86 18.26
CA PHE A 253 -20.81 8.53 18.82
C PHE A 253 -19.90 8.58 20.07
N GLY A 254 -19.46 9.78 20.45
CA GLY A 254 -18.47 9.97 21.51
C GLY A 254 -17.05 9.59 21.06
N TRP A 255 -16.06 9.88 21.93
CA TRP A 255 -14.67 9.54 21.64
C TRP A 255 -14.42 8.03 21.61
N GLU A 256 -15.05 7.28 22.52
CA GLU A 256 -14.93 5.80 22.62
C GLU A 256 -15.79 5.07 21.58
N GLY A 257 -16.55 5.79 20.77
CA GLY A 257 -17.38 5.19 19.72
C GLY A 257 -16.53 4.50 18.66
N THR A 258 -16.97 3.31 18.21
CA THR A 258 -16.22 2.46 17.28
C THR A 258 -15.77 3.21 16.02
N LEU A 259 -16.66 4.00 15.39
CA LEU A 259 -16.30 4.76 14.18
C LEU A 259 -15.27 5.86 14.48
N THR A 260 -15.38 6.53 15.63
CA THR A 260 -14.42 7.56 16.06
C THR A 260 -13.04 6.92 16.31
N GLN A 261 -13.00 5.80 17.00
CA GLN A 261 -11.76 5.05 17.25
C GLN A 261 -11.15 4.51 15.94
N MET A 262 -11.96 4.04 15.00
CA MET A 262 -11.48 3.63 13.68
C MET A 262 -10.86 4.81 12.93
N ALA A 263 -11.53 5.97 12.89
CA ALA A 263 -11.03 7.17 12.22
C ALA A 263 -9.68 7.61 12.79
N TRP A 264 -9.54 7.65 14.10
CA TRP A 264 -8.30 8.00 14.79
C TRP A 264 -7.20 6.96 14.57
N PHE A 265 -7.53 5.67 14.69
CA PHE A 265 -6.58 4.58 14.52
C PHE A 265 -6.02 4.55 13.10
N PHE A 266 -6.87 4.64 12.06
CA PHE A 266 -6.44 4.59 10.68
C PHE A 266 -5.74 5.87 10.21
N THR A 267 -5.99 7.02 10.83
CA THR A 267 -5.14 8.21 10.67
C THR A 267 -3.70 7.91 11.13
N LYS A 268 -3.53 7.31 12.31
CA LYS A 268 -2.20 6.92 12.81
C LYS A 268 -1.54 5.86 11.92
N ALA A 269 -2.31 4.87 11.48
CA ALA A 269 -1.83 3.84 10.54
C ALA A 269 -1.29 4.46 9.24
N ALA A 270 -2.01 5.43 8.67
CA ALA A 270 -1.59 6.13 7.46
C ALA A 270 -0.26 6.86 7.64
N LEU A 271 -0.08 7.55 8.78
CA LEU A 271 1.15 8.28 9.11
C LEU A 271 2.34 7.36 9.42
N LEU A 272 2.09 6.11 9.79
CA LEU A 272 3.11 5.10 10.10
C LEU A 272 3.42 4.17 8.91
N THR A 273 2.75 4.33 7.78
CA THR A 273 2.93 3.49 6.59
C THR A 273 4.17 3.93 5.81
N PHE A 274 5.35 3.49 6.21
CA PHE A 274 6.60 3.67 5.47
C PHE A 274 7.05 2.35 4.86
N GLY A 275 7.46 2.35 3.58
CA GLY A 275 7.95 1.16 2.88
C GLY A 275 6.84 0.21 2.38
N GLY A 276 5.65 0.75 2.13
CA GLY A 276 4.54 0.05 1.49
C GLY A 276 3.53 -0.56 2.45
N ALA A 277 2.45 -1.11 1.89
CA ALA A 277 1.29 -1.58 2.65
C ALA A 277 1.61 -2.70 3.66
N TYR A 278 2.51 -3.63 3.30
CA TYR A 278 2.90 -4.70 4.23
C TYR A 278 3.56 -4.19 5.51
N ALA A 279 4.17 -3.01 5.45
CA ALA A 279 4.84 -2.40 6.60
C ALA A 279 3.88 -2.07 7.74
N VAL A 280 2.66 -1.64 7.43
CA VAL A 280 1.68 -1.20 8.43
C VAL A 280 0.75 -2.32 8.88
N LEU A 281 0.68 -3.44 8.16
CA LEU A 281 -0.20 -4.56 8.50
C LEU A 281 -0.01 -5.10 9.94
N PRO A 282 1.22 -5.22 10.47
CA PRO A 282 1.41 -5.59 11.87
C PRO A 282 0.79 -4.59 12.86
N TYR A 283 0.83 -3.29 12.55
CA TYR A 283 0.16 -2.28 13.37
C TYR A 283 -1.36 -2.41 13.28
N VAL A 284 -1.88 -2.61 12.07
CA VAL A 284 -3.32 -2.83 11.87
C VAL A 284 -3.76 -4.09 12.63
N TYR A 285 -2.96 -5.16 12.58
CA TYR A 285 -3.23 -6.36 13.35
C TYR A 285 -3.24 -6.10 14.87
N GLN A 286 -2.19 -5.47 15.42
CA GLN A 286 -2.12 -5.16 16.86
C GLN A 286 -3.33 -4.33 17.32
N GLY A 287 -3.76 -3.37 16.51
CA GLY A 287 -4.93 -2.55 16.83
C GLY A 287 -6.25 -3.29 16.63
N ALA A 288 -6.52 -3.71 15.42
CA ALA A 288 -7.83 -4.22 15.02
C ALA A 288 -8.18 -5.57 15.67
N VAL A 289 -7.19 -6.44 15.89
CA VAL A 289 -7.39 -7.75 16.52
C VAL A 289 -7.05 -7.70 18.01
N GLY A 290 -5.85 -7.16 18.36
CA GLY A 290 -5.35 -7.26 19.73
C GLY A 290 -5.96 -6.23 20.71
N HIS A 291 -6.14 -4.98 20.27
CA HIS A 291 -6.57 -3.89 21.15
C HIS A 291 -8.08 -3.63 21.09
N TYR A 292 -8.61 -3.44 19.90
CA TYR A 292 -10.01 -3.07 19.71
C TYR A 292 -10.95 -4.26 19.47
N ALA A 293 -10.41 -5.43 19.17
CA ALA A 293 -11.17 -6.65 18.88
C ALA A 293 -12.27 -6.45 17.81
N TRP A 294 -11.98 -5.63 16.76
CA TRP A 294 -12.90 -5.40 15.65
C TRP A 294 -13.08 -6.65 14.80
N LEU A 295 -12.07 -7.52 14.77
CA LEU A 295 -12.11 -8.80 14.06
C LEU A 295 -11.20 -9.84 14.73
N THR A 296 -11.45 -11.08 14.41
CA THR A 296 -10.64 -12.21 14.89
C THR A 296 -9.34 -12.35 14.10
N PRO A 297 -8.32 -13.06 14.63
CA PRO A 297 -7.11 -13.40 13.90
C PRO A 297 -7.39 -14.03 12.52
N THR A 298 -8.32 -14.99 12.48
CA THR A 298 -8.71 -15.68 11.25
C THR A 298 -9.32 -14.71 10.23
N GLN A 299 -10.24 -13.85 10.66
CA GLN A 299 -10.81 -12.82 9.80
C GLN A 299 -9.76 -11.86 9.25
N MET A 300 -8.71 -11.53 10.02
CA MET A 300 -7.63 -10.70 9.53
C MET A 300 -6.84 -11.38 8.40
N ILE A 301 -6.60 -12.70 8.49
CA ILE A 301 -5.95 -13.49 7.45
C ILE A 301 -6.84 -13.53 6.19
N ASP A 302 -8.14 -13.79 6.37
CA ASP A 302 -9.11 -13.81 5.27
C ASP A 302 -9.23 -12.43 4.59
N GLY A 303 -9.23 -11.35 5.37
CA GLY A 303 -9.23 -9.98 4.86
C GLY A 303 -7.99 -9.65 4.04
N LEU A 304 -6.82 -10.12 4.46
CA LEU A 304 -5.59 -9.94 3.69
C LEU A 304 -5.67 -10.72 2.37
N ALA A 305 -6.22 -11.93 2.38
CA ALA A 305 -6.46 -12.71 1.17
C ALA A 305 -7.37 -11.98 0.18
N LEU A 306 -8.48 -11.41 0.66
CA LEU A 306 -9.38 -10.61 -0.17
C LEU A 306 -8.68 -9.36 -0.70
N GLY A 307 -7.86 -8.70 0.10
CA GLY A 307 -7.06 -7.55 -0.33
C GLY A 307 -6.06 -7.88 -1.43
N GLU A 308 -5.42 -9.06 -1.37
CA GLU A 308 -4.48 -9.53 -2.40
C GLU A 308 -5.17 -9.92 -3.72
N THR A 309 -6.40 -10.37 -3.66
CA THR A 309 -7.19 -10.75 -4.84
C THR A 309 -7.93 -9.58 -5.48
N THR A 310 -8.00 -8.44 -4.80
CA THR A 310 -8.72 -7.26 -5.25
C THR A 310 -7.79 -6.30 -6.02
N PRO A 311 -8.23 -5.68 -7.12
CA PRO A 311 -7.44 -4.64 -7.78
C PRO A 311 -7.31 -3.42 -6.85
N GLY A 312 -6.24 -2.63 -7.00
CA GLY A 312 -5.99 -1.43 -6.21
C GLY A 312 -4.91 -1.62 -5.12
N PRO A 313 -4.68 -0.59 -4.28
CA PRO A 313 -3.63 -0.65 -3.27
C PRO A 313 -3.86 -1.77 -2.26
N LEU A 314 -2.83 -2.55 -1.95
CA LEU A 314 -2.92 -3.63 -0.96
C LEU A 314 -3.43 -3.15 0.42
N ILE A 315 -3.09 -1.91 0.80
CA ILE A 315 -3.56 -1.32 2.06
C ILE A 315 -5.09 -1.26 2.14
N MET A 316 -5.80 -1.44 1.04
CA MET A 316 -7.27 -1.47 1.01
C MET A 316 -7.88 -2.60 1.86
N VAL A 317 -7.09 -3.55 2.33
CA VAL A 317 -7.52 -4.48 3.40
C VAL A 317 -8.12 -3.75 4.60
N VAL A 318 -7.77 -2.47 4.83
CA VAL A 318 -8.39 -1.64 5.88
C VAL A 318 -9.89 -1.45 5.66
N ALA A 319 -10.37 -1.45 4.42
CA ALA A 319 -11.79 -1.40 4.11
C ALA A 319 -12.53 -2.66 4.58
N PHE A 320 -11.90 -3.84 4.43
CA PHE A 320 -12.41 -5.08 5.01
C PHE A 320 -12.44 -4.99 6.53
N VAL A 321 -11.36 -4.53 7.17
CA VAL A 321 -11.30 -4.34 8.63
C VAL A 321 -12.43 -3.42 9.11
N GLY A 322 -12.63 -2.28 8.43
CA GLY A 322 -13.70 -1.36 8.73
C GLY A 322 -15.08 -2.01 8.56
N PHE A 323 -15.29 -2.70 7.43
CA PHE A 323 -16.57 -3.37 7.15
C PHE A 323 -16.91 -4.40 8.23
N ILE A 324 -15.98 -5.32 8.53
CA ILE A 324 -16.20 -6.37 9.53
C ILE A 324 -16.49 -5.75 10.91
N GLY A 325 -15.66 -4.80 11.34
CA GLY A 325 -15.84 -4.15 12.64
C GLY A 325 -17.18 -3.40 12.76
N GLY A 326 -17.54 -2.64 11.71
CA GLY A 326 -18.82 -1.91 11.69
C GLY A 326 -20.03 -2.84 11.66
N TYR A 327 -19.94 -3.93 10.88
CA TYR A 327 -21.00 -4.94 10.75
C TYR A 327 -21.19 -5.76 12.03
N VAL A 328 -20.12 -6.36 12.55
CA VAL A 328 -20.17 -7.26 13.70
C VAL A 328 -20.55 -6.53 14.99
N LEU A 329 -20.04 -5.31 15.16
CA LEU A 329 -20.38 -4.46 16.31
C LEU A 329 -21.71 -3.74 16.15
N GLN A 330 -22.42 -3.92 15.02
CA GLN A 330 -23.76 -3.40 14.77
C GLN A 330 -23.91 -1.92 15.12
N VAL A 331 -22.96 -1.09 14.68
CA VAL A 331 -22.82 0.33 15.10
C VAL A 331 -24.10 1.14 14.89
N PHE A 332 -24.95 0.74 13.93
CA PHE A 332 -26.25 1.37 13.65
C PHE A 332 -27.45 0.47 14.04
N GLY A 333 -27.21 -0.56 14.85
CA GLY A 333 -28.19 -1.57 15.20
C GLY A 333 -28.22 -2.76 14.23
N PRO A 334 -28.89 -3.86 14.63
CA PRO A 334 -28.90 -5.12 13.88
C PRO A 334 -29.51 -5.02 12.48
N ASP A 335 -30.56 -4.23 12.31
CA ASP A 335 -31.27 -4.06 11.04
C ASP A 335 -30.44 -3.30 9.98
N GLN A 336 -29.41 -2.56 10.40
CA GLN A 336 -28.55 -1.76 9.55
C GLN A 336 -27.08 -2.21 9.55
N ALA A 337 -26.82 -3.46 9.90
CA ALA A 337 -25.45 -3.99 10.00
C ALA A 337 -24.64 -3.82 8.69
N PHE A 338 -25.25 -4.08 7.51
CA PHE A 338 -24.60 -3.85 6.22
C PHE A 338 -24.21 -2.36 6.01
N VAL A 339 -25.12 -1.45 6.34
CA VAL A 339 -24.87 0.00 6.21
C VAL A 339 -23.77 0.43 7.16
N ALA A 340 -23.77 -0.08 8.39
CA ALA A 340 -22.71 0.16 9.37
C ALA A 340 -21.35 -0.31 8.87
N GLY A 341 -21.27 -1.52 8.28
CA GLY A 341 -20.07 -2.04 7.65
C GLY A 341 -19.60 -1.18 6.48
N ALA A 342 -20.49 -0.83 5.56
CA ALA A 342 -20.15 -0.01 4.37
C ALA A 342 -19.70 1.40 4.75
N VAL A 343 -20.35 2.03 5.72
CA VAL A 343 -19.94 3.34 6.25
C VAL A 343 -18.58 3.25 6.94
N ALA A 344 -18.36 2.23 7.77
CA ALA A 344 -17.08 2.03 8.44
C ALA A 344 -15.95 1.78 7.43
N ALA A 345 -16.16 0.94 6.39
CA ALA A 345 -15.20 0.71 5.31
C ALA A 345 -14.83 2.01 4.58
N THR A 346 -15.83 2.83 4.26
CA THR A 346 -15.62 4.12 3.59
C THR A 346 -14.87 5.10 4.50
N LEU A 347 -15.24 5.14 5.77
CA LEU A 347 -14.62 5.97 6.79
C LEU A 347 -13.12 5.63 6.97
N VAL A 348 -12.78 4.36 7.17
CA VAL A 348 -11.39 3.96 7.35
C VAL A 348 -10.56 4.20 6.09
N THR A 349 -11.16 4.02 4.91
CA THR A 349 -10.52 4.36 3.63
C THR A 349 -10.25 5.86 3.55
N TRP A 350 -11.21 6.72 3.92
CA TRP A 350 -11.01 8.16 3.95
C TRP A 350 -9.82 8.56 4.83
N PHE A 351 -9.82 8.14 6.09
CA PHE A 351 -8.76 8.51 7.03
C PHE A 351 -7.40 7.89 6.71
N THR A 352 -7.37 6.76 5.99
CA THR A 352 -6.12 6.13 5.53
C THR A 352 -5.52 6.86 4.34
N PHE A 353 -6.32 7.34 3.40
CA PHE A 353 -5.80 7.93 2.16
C PHE A 353 -5.71 9.45 2.18
N LEU A 354 -6.50 10.16 2.99
CA LEU A 354 -6.45 11.61 3.09
C LEU A 354 -5.05 12.17 3.34
N PRO A 355 -4.23 11.63 4.28
CA PRO A 355 -2.85 12.10 4.47
C PRO A 355 -2.00 11.97 3.21
N SER A 356 -2.15 10.90 2.45
CA SER A 356 -1.40 10.68 1.20
C SER A 356 -1.68 11.76 0.15
N PHE A 357 -2.94 12.13 -0.03
CA PHE A 357 -3.30 13.26 -0.92
C PHE A 357 -2.68 14.56 -0.45
N LEU A 358 -2.73 14.84 0.85
CA LEU A 358 -2.19 16.07 1.42
C LEU A 358 -0.67 16.13 1.24
N PHE A 359 0.04 15.04 1.51
CA PHE A 359 1.50 14.98 1.33
C PHE A 359 1.92 15.20 -0.13
N ILE A 360 1.23 14.59 -1.07
CA ILE A 360 1.54 14.79 -2.50
C ILE A 360 1.25 16.21 -2.95
N LEU A 361 0.07 16.74 -2.63
CA LEU A 361 -0.32 18.07 -3.09
C LEU A 361 0.46 19.19 -2.38
N ALA A 362 0.89 18.98 -1.13
CA ALA A 362 1.71 19.93 -0.38
C ALA A 362 3.18 19.88 -0.76
N GLY A 363 3.72 18.67 -0.87
CA GLY A 363 5.15 18.47 -1.08
C GLY A 363 5.57 18.43 -2.56
N GLY A 364 4.68 18.11 -3.49
CA GLY A 364 4.97 18.07 -4.92
C GLY A 364 5.64 19.35 -5.43
N PRO A 365 5.15 20.56 -5.11
CA PRO A 365 5.82 21.81 -5.48
C PRO A 365 7.23 21.98 -4.90
N LEU A 366 7.50 21.43 -3.71
CA LEU A 366 8.84 21.46 -3.14
C LEU A 366 9.79 20.54 -3.89
N VAL A 367 9.33 19.36 -4.27
CA VAL A 367 10.12 18.38 -5.02
C VAL A 367 10.44 18.87 -6.43
N GLU A 368 9.47 19.46 -7.11
CA GLU A 368 9.72 20.08 -8.43
C GLU A 368 10.72 21.25 -8.36
N SER A 369 10.86 21.91 -7.21
CA SER A 369 11.83 23.01 -7.02
C SER A 369 13.22 22.54 -6.58
N THR A 370 13.36 21.33 -6.04
CA THR A 370 14.62 20.81 -5.48
C THR A 370 15.19 19.68 -6.34
N HIS A 371 16.03 20.01 -7.28
CA HIS A 371 16.58 19.09 -8.27
C HIS A 371 17.67 18.14 -7.74
N ASN A 372 17.68 17.54 -6.58
CA ASN A 372 18.59 16.38 -6.28
C ASN A 372 19.04 16.14 -4.83
N GLU A 373 18.52 16.80 -3.79
CA GLU A 373 19.00 16.52 -2.45
C GLU A 373 17.88 16.11 -1.47
N LEU A 374 17.67 14.80 -1.33
CA LEU A 374 16.80 14.27 -0.28
C LEU A 374 17.67 13.83 0.90
N LYS A 375 17.74 14.65 1.96
CA LYS A 375 18.62 14.45 3.13
C LYS A 375 18.11 13.44 4.19
N PHE A 376 16.90 12.86 4.01
CA PHE A 376 16.27 12.00 5.00
C PHE A 376 16.33 10.49 4.69
N THR A 377 17.26 10.06 3.87
CA THR A 377 17.33 8.66 3.42
C THR A 377 17.75 7.67 4.53
N ALA A 378 18.60 8.07 5.47
CA ALA A 378 19.13 7.18 6.49
C ALA A 378 18.08 6.73 7.53
N PRO A 379 17.24 7.61 8.12
CA PRO A 379 16.14 7.19 8.97
C PRO A 379 15.17 6.23 8.26
N LEU A 380 14.81 6.52 6.99
CA LEU A 380 13.90 5.67 6.22
C LEU A 380 14.51 4.30 5.91
N THR A 381 15.82 4.23 5.65
CA THR A 381 16.52 2.95 5.47
C THR A 381 16.45 2.09 6.73
N ALA A 382 16.64 2.69 7.90
CA ALA A 382 16.53 1.98 9.18
C ALA A 382 15.08 1.56 9.50
N ILE A 383 14.09 2.43 9.22
CA ILE A 383 12.66 2.07 9.34
C ILE A 383 12.33 0.88 8.44
N THR A 384 12.75 0.91 7.17
CA THR A 384 12.51 -0.20 6.24
C THR A 384 13.16 -1.50 6.71
N ALA A 385 14.35 -1.43 7.31
CA ALA A 385 14.99 -2.60 7.90
C ALA A 385 14.20 -3.14 9.10
N ALA A 386 13.74 -2.27 10.00
CA ALA A 386 12.90 -2.65 11.13
C ALA A 386 11.61 -3.32 10.71
N VAL A 387 10.96 -2.78 9.67
CA VAL A 387 9.72 -3.30 9.08
C VAL A 387 9.88 -4.75 8.61
N VAL A 388 11.04 -5.15 8.07
CA VAL A 388 11.29 -6.55 7.67
C VAL A 388 11.12 -7.49 8.87
N GLY A 389 11.69 -7.14 10.03
CA GLY A 389 11.54 -7.92 11.26
C GLY A 389 10.08 -8.01 11.72
N VAL A 390 9.35 -6.90 11.60
CA VAL A 390 7.95 -6.84 12.02
C VAL A 390 7.02 -7.63 11.06
N ILE A 391 7.29 -7.61 9.75
CA ILE A 391 6.54 -8.45 8.78
C ILE A 391 6.82 -9.94 9.04
N LEU A 392 8.06 -10.29 9.40
CA LEU A 392 8.39 -11.67 9.75
C LEU A 392 7.62 -12.12 10.99
N ASN A 393 7.45 -11.26 12.01
CA ASN A 393 6.59 -11.54 13.15
C ASN A 393 5.13 -11.80 12.72
N LEU A 394 4.58 -11.00 11.80
CA LEU A 394 3.24 -11.23 11.25
C LEU A 394 3.12 -12.58 10.54
N ALA A 395 4.16 -12.97 9.78
CA ALA A 395 4.22 -14.27 9.11
C ALA A 395 4.22 -15.43 10.12
N CYS A 396 5.00 -15.33 11.20
CA CYS A 396 5.01 -16.31 12.30
C CYS A 396 3.62 -16.40 12.96
N PHE A 397 3.00 -15.26 13.20
CA PHE A 397 1.66 -15.21 13.78
C PHE A 397 0.61 -15.88 12.89
N PHE A 398 0.59 -15.58 11.58
CA PHE A 398 -0.31 -16.23 10.63
C PHE A 398 -0.03 -17.73 10.54
N GLY A 399 1.25 -18.12 10.48
CA GLY A 399 1.66 -19.52 10.52
C GLY A 399 1.09 -20.26 11.73
N TYR A 400 1.18 -19.64 12.90
CA TYR A 400 0.63 -20.21 14.12
C TYR A 400 -0.89 -20.45 14.01
N HIS A 401 -1.68 -19.44 13.61
CA HIS A 401 -3.14 -19.57 13.56
C HIS A 401 -3.64 -20.45 12.42
N VAL A 402 -2.85 -20.61 11.36
CA VAL A 402 -3.19 -21.49 10.22
C VAL A 402 -2.82 -22.94 10.51
N LEU A 403 -1.63 -23.17 11.10
CA LEU A 403 -1.13 -24.51 11.32
C LEU A 403 -1.64 -25.16 12.63
N TRP A 404 -1.96 -24.33 13.62
CA TRP A 404 -2.55 -24.79 14.89
C TRP A 404 -3.84 -24.01 15.19
N PRO A 405 -4.94 -24.26 14.46
CA PRO A 405 -6.19 -23.52 14.61
C PRO A 405 -6.82 -23.68 16.01
N LYS A 406 -6.46 -24.73 16.73
CA LYS A 406 -6.88 -25.00 18.12
C LYS A 406 -5.76 -24.74 19.15
N GLY A 407 -4.73 -23.98 18.78
CA GLY A 407 -3.54 -23.75 19.62
C GLY A 407 -2.57 -24.93 19.62
N PHE A 408 -1.42 -24.78 20.29
CA PHE A 408 -0.36 -25.80 20.33
C PHE A 408 -0.77 -27.12 21.02
N GLU A 409 -1.83 -27.13 21.79
CA GLU A 409 -2.41 -28.36 22.37
C GLU A 409 -3.22 -29.15 21.34
N GLY A 410 -3.60 -28.51 20.21
CA GLY A 410 -4.28 -29.14 19.10
C GLY A 410 -3.32 -29.84 18.14
N GLN A 411 -3.91 -30.66 17.27
CA GLN A 411 -3.13 -31.31 16.21
C GLN A 411 -2.70 -30.30 15.14
N LEU A 412 -1.50 -30.51 14.58
CA LEU A 412 -1.01 -29.77 13.42
C LEU A 412 -1.92 -30.05 12.22
N ASP A 413 -2.34 -28.98 11.56
CA ASP A 413 -3.09 -29.08 10.30
C ASP A 413 -2.09 -29.38 9.14
N TRP A 414 -1.87 -30.68 8.91
CA TRP A 414 -0.95 -31.14 7.86
C TRP A 414 -1.35 -30.71 6.45
N PRO A 415 -2.65 -30.75 6.04
CA PRO A 415 -3.05 -30.21 4.75
C PRO A 415 -2.71 -28.74 4.58
N SER A 416 -2.98 -27.90 5.56
CA SER A 416 -2.60 -26.48 5.54
C SER A 416 -1.09 -26.28 5.45
N LEU A 417 -0.29 -27.11 6.14
CA LEU A 417 1.16 -27.05 6.03
C LEU A 417 1.65 -27.38 4.60
N LEU A 418 1.09 -28.43 3.99
CA LEU A 418 1.44 -28.80 2.62
C LEU A 418 1.04 -27.71 1.62
N ILE A 419 -0.16 -27.12 1.76
CA ILE A 419 -0.59 -26.02 0.90
C ILE A 419 0.34 -24.81 1.06
N ALA A 420 0.72 -24.45 2.30
CA ALA A 420 1.65 -23.34 2.56
C ALA A 420 3.02 -23.60 1.93
N MET A 421 3.55 -24.82 2.01
CA MET A 421 4.84 -25.18 1.37
C MET A 421 4.75 -25.10 -0.15
N VAL A 422 3.69 -25.63 -0.77
CA VAL A 422 3.48 -25.57 -2.22
C VAL A 422 3.34 -24.11 -2.68
N ALA A 423 2.55 -23.31 -1.96
CA ALA A 423 2.42 -21.88 -2.23
C ALA A 423 3.78 -21.16 -2.11
N GLY A 424 4.55 -21.43 -1.06
CA GLY A 424 5.89 -20.86 -0.86
C GLY A 424 6.85 -21.22 -2.00
N VAL A 425 6.89 -22.46 -2.42
CA VAL A 425 7.70 -22.90 -3.58
C VAL A 425 7.24 -22.24 -4.87
N ALA A 426 5.92 -22.18 -5.12
CA ALA A 426 5.37 -21.52 -6.31
C ALA A 426 5.76 -20.02 -6.37
N LEU A 427 5.67 -19.32 -5.24
CA LEU A 427 5.99 -17.90 -5.13
C LEU A 427 7.49 -17.61 -5.19
N LEU A 428 8.31 -18.33 -4.41
CA LEU A 428 9.73 -18.01 -4.22
C LEU A 428 10.61 -18.62 -5.32
N ARG A 429 10.35 -19.90 -5.70
CA ARG A 429 11.19 -20.62 -6.67
C ARG A 429 10.71 -20.42 -8.10
N PHE A 430 9.39 -20.53 -8.34
CA PHE A 430 8.81 -20.41 -9.68
C PHE A 430 8.32 -19.00 -10.00
N LYS A 431 8.36 -18.07 -9.06
CA LYS A 431 7.94 -16.67 -9.22
C LYS A 431 6.53 -16.50 -9.84
N ARG A 432 5.63 -17.42 -9.49
CA ARG A 432 4.22 -17.36 -9.95
C ARG A 432 3.52 -16.14 -9.39
N GLY A 433 2.48 -15.69 -10.09
CA GLY A 433 1.64 -14.58 -9.66
C GLY A 433 0.87 -14.91 -8.38
N VAL A 434 0.71 -13.93 -7.49
CA VAL A 434 -0.01 -14.09 -6.22
C VAL A 434 -1.43 -14.59 -6.47
N ILE A 435 -2.15 -14.04 -7.44
CA ILE A 435 -3.52 -14.41 -7.78
C ILE A 435 -3.59 -15.88 -8.27
N GLU A 436 -2.65 -16.31 -9.12
CA GLU A 436 -2.58 -17.69 -9.59
C GLU A 436 -2.43 -18.67 -8.41
N VAL A 437 -1.55 -18.32 -7.47
CA VAL A 437 -1.30 -19.14 -6.28
C VAL A 437 -2.52 -19.17 -5.36
N LEU A 438 -3.18 -18.04 -5.14
CA LEU A 438 -4.40 -17.97 -4.31
C LEU A 438 -5.54 -18.80 -4.92
N ILE A 439 -5.78 -18.68 -6.23
CA ILE A 439 -6.79 -19.49 -6.92
C ILE A 439 -6.45 -20.99 -6.82
N GLY A 440 -5.21 -21.36 -7.13
CA GLY A 440 -4.79 -22.76 -7.08
C GLY A 440 -4.92 -23.36 -5.68
N CYS A 441 -4.45 -22.64 -4.65
CA CYS A 441 -4.55 -23.08 -3.25
C CYS A 441 -6.00 -23.10 -2.76
N GLY A 442 -6.84 -22.14 -3.17
CA GLY A 442 -8.27 -22.14 -2.85
C GLY A 442 -8.98 -23.36 -3.42
N LEU A 443 -8.71 -23.73 -4.68
CA LEU A 443 -9.27 -24.95 -5.30
C LEU A 443 -8.80 -26.23 -4.59
N ILE A 444 -7.51 -26.30 -4.23
CA ILE A 444 -6.99 -27.43 -3.44
C ILE A 444 -7.70 -27.50 -2.07
N GLY A 445 -7.81 -26.35 -1.40
CA GLY A 445 -8.50 -26.28 -0.10
C GLY A 445 -9.96 -26.69 -0.17
N LEU A 446 -10.66 -26.29 -1.25
CA LEU A 446 -12.04 -26.74 -1.49
C LEU A 446 -12.12 -28.26 -1.62
N VAL A 447 -11.24 -28.87 -2.41
CA VAL A 447 -11.21 -30.34 -2.56
C VAL A 447 -10.94 -31.02 -1.22
N VAL A 448 -9.94 -30.55 -0.47
CA VAL A 448 -9.60 -31.09 0.85
C VAL A 448 -10.79 -30.97 1.81
N HIS A 449 -11.44 -29.78 1.86
CA HIS A 449 -12.55 -29.53 2.76
C HIS A 449 -13.82 -30.35 2.44
N LEU A 450 -14.02 -30.72 1.18
CA LEU A 450 -15.15 -31.59 0.77
C LEU A 450 -14.85 -33.09 0.97
N MET A 451 -13.58 -33.48 1.14
CA MET A 451 -13.16 -34.86 1.36
C MET A 451 -13.11 -35.25 2.84
N PHE A 452 -12.88 -34.29 3.71
CA PHE A 452 -12.72 -34.45 5.16
C PHE A 452 -13.72 -33.57 5.92
#